data_0800bf3d833858ad4ab9ae3e235751a9
#
_entry.id   0800bf3d833858ad4ab9ae3e235751a9
#
_cell.length_a   1.000
_cell.length_b   1.000
_cell.length_c   1.000
_cell.angle_alpha   90.00
_cell.angle_beta   90.00
_cell.angle_gamma   90.00
#
_symmetry.space_group_name_H-M   'P 1'
#
loop_
_entity.id
_entity.type
_entity.pdbx_description
1 polymer ?
#
loop_
_entity_poly.entity_id
_entity_poly.type
_entity_poly.pdbx_seq_one_letter_code
_entity_poly.pdbx_strand_id
1 'polypeptide(L)'
;MAGSMKEIKLRIKSVESTMQITKAMELVASSKLLRAKERVEHSRPYFETLYATLFDIAAADSEFSSPYLAKRETHRRLYIVIAGDRGLAGGYNANILKAVEADAADAPEQGYCVLPIGKKAVEYFERHNASILTTSFAVAGDISVSDCFEISRLVCQKFLAGEFDEIRIAFTQFVSMLTQTASILPVLPFDAPRPKPGQERESLMLYEPDSTAVFDAIIPEYLAGVVYGALCESVASEQGARRTSMDAATKNAGEMIEHLNLYYNRARQAAITQEITEIVAGADAES
;
A
#
# COMPACT_ATOMS: atom_id res chain seq x y z
N MET A 1 -31.13 -38.90 0.66
CA MET A 1 -31.61 -37.52 0.48
C MET A 1 -31.59 -36.65 1.75
N ALA A 2 -31.79 -37.21 2.97
CA ALA A 2 -31.65 -36.45 4.23
C ALA A 2 -30.22 -35.86 4.45
N GLY A 3 -29.17 -36.51 3.95
CA GLY A 3 -27.80 -36.00 3.98
C GLY A 3 -27.62 -34.67 3.23
N SER A 4 -28.24 -34.55 2.05
CA SER A 4 -28.18 -33.34 1.21
C SER A 4 -28.79 -32.09 1.88
N MET A 5 -29.95 -32.21 2.54
CA MET A 5 -30.58 -31.05 3.22
C MET A 5 -29.75 -30.57 4.44
N LYS A 6 -29.20 -31.50 5.20
CA LYS A 6 -28.33 -31.17 6.34
C LYS A 6 -27.07 -30.45 5.87
N GLU A 7 -26.45 -30.88 4.78
CA GLU A 7 -25.29 -30.26 4.18
C GLU A 7 -25.59 -28.83 3.68
N ILE A 8 -26.74 -28.65 2.97
CA ILE A 8 -27.16 -27.31 2.52
C ILE A 8 -27.35 -26.36 3.72
N LYS A 9 -28.00 -26.82 4.79
CA LYS A 9 -28.20 -26.02 6.02
C LYS A 9 -26.90 -25.66 6.67
N LEU A 10 -25.92 -26.57 6.75
CA LEU A 10 -24.59 -26.29 7.28
C LEU A 10 -23.87 -25.27 6.41
N ARG A 11 -24.00 -25.36 5.08
CA ARG A 11 -23.40 -24.41 4.14
C ARG A 11 -24.01 -23.02 4.28
N ILE A 12 -25.32 -22.88 4.43
CA ILE A 12 -26.00 -21.61 4.71
C ILE A 12 -25.39 -20.98 5.96
N LYS A 13 -25.32 -21.72 7.06
CA LYS A 13 -24.77 -21.22 8.33
C LYS A 13 -23.31 -20.79 8.20
N SER A 14 -22.50 -21.50 7.41
CA SER A 14 -21.10 -21.13 7.14
C SER A 14 -21.00 -19.82 6.36
N VAL A 15 -21.84 -19.65 5.31
CA VAL A 15 -21.85 -18.42 4.49
C VAL A 15 -22.38 -17.23 5.29
N GLU A 16 -23.42 -17.43 6.15
CA GLU A 16 -23.89 -16.39 7.08
C GLU A 16 -22.79 -15.91 8.03
N SER A 17 -22.02 -16.84 8.61
CA SER A 17 -20.88 -16.48 9.43
C SER A 17 -19.82 -15.69 8.66
N THR A 18 -19.51 -16.12 7.41
CA THR A 18 -18.57 -15.39 6.53
C THR A 18 -19.07 -13.99 6.22
N MET A 19 -20.36 -13.82 5.93
CA MET A 19 -20.99 -12.53 5.66
C MET A 19 -20.89 -11.59 6.87
N GLN A 20 -21.07 -12.08 8.09
CA GLN A 20 -20.90 -11.29 9.31
C GLN A 20 -19.45 -10.83 9.50
N ILE A 21 -18.47 -11.72 9.22
CA ILE A 21 -17.04 -11.40 9.31
C ILE A 21 -16.66 -10.34 8.28
N THR A 22 -17.08 -10.51 7.02
CA THR A 22 -16.75 -9.53 5.96
C THR A 22 -17.38 -8.16 6.24
N LYS A 23 -18.61 -8.14 6.78
CA LYS A 23 -19.26 -6.88 7.20
C LYS A 23 -18.51 -6.19 8.34
N ALA A 24 -18.06 -6.95 9.34
CA ALA A 24 -17.26 -6.40 10.43
C ALA A 24 -15.91 -5.84 9.91
N MET A 25 -15.25 -6.57 8.99
CA MET A 25 -13.99 -6.12 8.38
C MET A 25 -14.17 -4.85 7.54
N GLU A 26 -15.28 -4.71 6.84
CA GLU A 26 -15.65 -3.48 6.11
C GLU A 26 -15.73 -2.27 7.04
N LEU A 27 -16.41 -2.40 8.18
CA LEU A 27 -16.54 -1.33 9.17
C LEU A 27 -15.20 -0.94 9.80
N VAL A 28 -14.37 -1.93 10.15
CA VAL A 28 -13.03 -1.70 10.69
C VAL A 28 -12.14 -0.99 9.66
N ALA A 29 -12.19 -1.42 8.39
CA ALA A 29 -11.44 -0.79 7.31
C ALA A 29 -11.87 0.67 7.11
N SER A 30 -13.18 0.95 7.19
CA SER A 30 -13.71 2.32 7.10
C SER A 30 -13.18 3.23 8.20
N SER A 31 -13.14 2.75 9.45
CA SER A 31 -12.60 3.52 10.58
C SER A 31 -11.09 3.77 10.45
N LYS A 32 -10.32 2.76 10.01
CA LYS A 32 -8.88 2.90 9.79
C LYS A 32 -8.56 3.86 8.64
N LEU A 33 -9.35 3.83 7.57
CA LEU A 33 -9.22 4.77 6.45
C LEU A 33 -9.36 6.22 6.92
N LEU A 34 -10.38 6.53 7.73
CA LEU A 34 -10.59 7.88 8.23
C LEU A 34 -9.37 8.38 9.01
N ARG A 35 -8.86 7.56 9.95
CA ARG A 35 -7.66 7.90 10.73
C ARG A 35 -6.40 8.08 9.85
N ALA A 36 -6.26 7.29 8.79
CA ALA A 36 -5.13 7.44 7.88
C ALA A 36 -5.19 8.78 7.12
N LYS A 37 -6.38 9.17 6.66
CA LYS A 37 -6.60 10.49 6.02
C LYS A 37 -6.28 11.65 6.95
N GLU A 38 -6.75 11.61 8.18
CA GLU A 38 -6.46 12.63 9.19
C GLU A 38 -4.94 12.80 9.41
N ARG A 39 -4.18 11.69 9.44
CA ARG A 39 -2.72 11.74 9.56
C ARG A 39 -2.05 12.43 8.37
N VAL A 40 -2.48 12.14 7.14
CA VAL A 40 -1.98 12.81 5.92
C VAL A 40 -2.22 14.31 6.02
N GLU A 41 -3.44 14.73 6.34
CA GLU A 41 -3.82 16.14 6.42
C GLU A 41 -3.00 16.91 7.48
N HIS A 42 -2.76 16.30 8.64
CA HIS A 42 -1.98 16.93 9.70
C HIS A 42 -0.47 17.05 9.41
N SER A 43 0.10 16.09 8.69
CA SER A 43 1.53 16.09 8.38
C SER A 43 1.89 16.94 7.16
N ARG A 44 0.96 17.12 6.23
CA ARG A 44 1.19 17.82 4.95
C ARG A 44 1.82 19.22 5.08
N PRO A 45 1.35 20.14 5.95
CA PRO A 45 1.91 21.47 6.03
C PRO A 45 3.41 21.51 6.41
N TYR A 46 3.84 20.57 7.26
CA TYR A 46 5.25 20.45 7.65
C TYR A 46 6.13 20.12 6.44
N PHE A 47 5.73 19.13 5.66
CA PHE A 47 6.52 18.68 4.50
C PHE A 47 6.47 19.64 3.32
N GLU A 48 5.35 20.31 3.12
CA GLU A 48 5.23 21.39 2.13
C GLU A 48 6.18 22.55 2.47
N THR A 49 6.31 22.90 3.75
CA THR A 49 7.26 23.93 4.21
C THR A 49 8.71 23.51 3.97
N LEU A 50 9.08 22.26 4.32
CA LEU A 50 10.43 21.75 4.06
C LEU A 50 10.75 21.75 2.57
N TYR A 51 9.82 21.29 1.74
CA TYR A 51 9.97 21.28 0.28
C TYR A 51 10.16 22.70 -0.28
N ALA A 52 9.33 23.65 0.14
CA ALA A 52 9.43 25.05 -0.28
C ALA A 52 10.79 25.65 0.12
N THR A 53 11.26 25.36 1.34
CA THR A 53 12.58 25.83 1.82
C THR A 53 13.72 25.26 0.99
N LEU A 54 13.71 23.94 0.69
CA LEU A 54 14.71 23.31 -0.17
C LEU A 54 14.72 23.91 -1.57
N PHE A 55 13.51 24.16 -2.09
CA PHE A 55 13.35 24.78 -3.40
C PHE A 55 13.90 26.22 -3.43
N ASP A 56 13.59 27.02 -2.41
CA ASP A 56 14.07 28.41 -2.32
C ASP A 56 15.60 28.47 -2.17
N ILE A 57 16.21 27.57 -1.38
CA ILE A 57 17.67 27.48 -1.26
C ILE A 57 18.31 27.15 -2.61
N ALA A 58 17.80 26.13 -3.29
CA ALA A 58 18.35 25.68 -4.57
C ALA A 58 18.11 26.68 -5.72
N ALA A 59 17.08 27.53 -5.61
CA ALA A 59 16.75 28.56 -6.62
C ALA A 59 17.44 29.91 -6.36
N ALA A 60 18.05 30.11 -5.19
CA ALA A 60 18.68 31.36 -4.83
C ALA A 60 20.02 31.59 -5.57
N ASP A 61 20.72 30.51 -5.92
CA ASP A 61 22.03 30.58 -6.56
C ASP A 61 22.12 29.58 -7.72
N SER A 62 22.50 30.06 -8.91
CA SER A 62 22.69 29.22 -10.11
C SER A 62 23.88 28.26 -9.98
N GLU A 63 24.88 28.59 -9.13
CA GLU A 63 26.05 27.77 -8.85
C GLU A 63 25.87 26.87 -7.62
N PHE A 64 24.68 26.90 -6.98
CA PHE A 64 24.39 26.08 -5.83
C PHE A 64 24.64 24.59 -6.09
N SER A 65 25.42 23.96 -5.23
CA SER A 65 25.80 22.55 -5.37
C SER A 65 25.65 21.83 -4.05
N SER A 66 24.99 20.66 -4.11
CA SER A 66 24.89 19.70 -3.00
C SER A 66 25.09 18.29 -3.55
N PRO A 67 25.68 17.38 -2.79
CA PRO A 67 25.77 15.95 -3.16
C PRO A 67 24.41 15.33 -3.46
N TYR A 68 23.34 15.82 -2.88
CA TYR A 68 21.97 15.34 -3.09
C TYR A 68 21.33 15.78 -4.40
N LEU A 69 21.90 16.79 -5.09
CA LEU A 69 21.47 17.27 -6.40
C LEU A 69 22.25 16.63 -7.54
N ALA A 70 23.37 15.98 -7.22
CA ALA A 70 24.27 15.45 -8.23
C ALA A 70 23.62 14.28 -8.98
N LYS A 71 23.25 14.52 -10.25
CA LYS A 71 22.83 13.46 -11.17
C LYS A 71 24.07 12.66 -11.55
N ARG A 72 24.13 11.41 -11.13
CA ARG A 72 25.19 10.44 -11.48
C ARG A 72 24.69 9.55 -12.60
N GLU A 73 25.61 8.90 -13.32
CA GLU A 73 25.22 7.78 -14.16
C GLU A 73 24.65 6.68 -13.26
N THR A 74 23.43 6.24 -13.58
CA THR A 74 22.72 5.32 -12.69
C THR A 74 23.22 3.89 -12.91
N HIS A 75 23.99 3.38 -11.98
CA HIS A 75 24.47 1.99 -11.98
C HIS A 75 23.67 1.11 -11.04
N ARG A 76 23.18 1.64 -9.92
CA ARG A 76 22.41 0.89 -8.93
C ARG A 76 21.28 1.71 -8.34
N ARG A 77 20.07 1.13 -8.32
CA ARG A 77 18.84 1.79 -7.85
C ARG A 77 18.35 1.18 -6.54
N LEU A 78 17.88 2.00 -5.62
CA LEU A 78 17.20 1.57 -4.40
C LEU A 78 15.71 1.90 -4.48
N TYR A 79 14.86 0.91 -4.19
CA TYR A 79 13.43 1.11 -4.03
C TYR A 79 13.02 0.96 -2.56
N ILE A 80 12.38 1.98 -1.99
CA ILE A 80 11.62 1.86 -0.75
C ILE A 80 10.22 1.42 -1.16
N VAL A 81 9.84 0.18 -0.84
CA VAL A 81 8.58 -0.42 -1.34
C VAL A 81 7.59 -0.57 -0.19
N ILE A 82 6.47 0.14 -0.27
CA ILE A 82 5.44 0.12 0.74
C ILE A 82 4.29 -0.77 0.29
N ALA A 83 4.09 -1.90 0.99
CA ALA A 83 2.96 -2.80 0.83
C ALA A 83 2.28 -3.09 2.18
N GLY A 84 1.19 -3.85 2.17
CA GLY A 84 0.46 -4.18 3.37
C GLY A 84 1.04 -5.37 4.13
N ASP A 85 0.59 -5.52 5.38
CA ASP A 85 0.93 -6.67 6.21
C ASP A 85 0.01 -7.86 5.98
N ARG A 86 -1.19 -7.62 5.45
CA ARG A 86 -2.27 -8.61 5.30
C ARG A 86 -2.84 -8.59 3.88
N GLY A 87 -3.53 -9.68 3.52
CA GLY A 87 -4.30 -9.79 2.30
C GLY A 87 -5.72 -9.21 2.42
N LEU A 88 -6.61 -9.66 1.55
CA LEU A 88 -8.03 -9.29 1.48
C LEU A 88 -8.28 -7.80 1.16
N ALA A 89 -7.31 -7.15 0.51
CA ALA A 89 -7.38 -5.77 0.03
C ALA A 89 -7.39 -5.69 -1.51
N GLY A 90 -8.10 -6.59 -2.17
CA GLY A 90 -8.14 -6.66 -3.63
C GLY A 90 -6.76 -6.79 -4.26
N GLY A 91 -6.48 -5.99 -5.28
CA GLY A 91 -5.21 -5.96 -5.99
C GLY A 91 -4.12 -5.09 -5.34
N TYR A 92 -4.36 -4.45 -4.20
CA TYR A 92 -3.47 -3.46 -3.59
C TYR A 92 -2.00 -3.93 -3.54
N ASN A 93 -1.72 -5.07 -2.89
CA ASN A 93 -0.36 -5.57 -2.78
C ASN A 93 0.22 -5.98 -4.15
N ALA A 94 -0.55 -6.71 -4.95
CA ALA A 94 -0.08 -7.21 -6.24
C ALA A 94 0.26 -6.07 -7.23
N ASN A 95 -0.52 -4.99 -7.21
CA ASN A 95 -0.34 -3.89 -8.14
C ASN A 95 0.96 -3.12 -7.87
N ILE A 96 1.27 -2.82 -6.59
CA ILE A 96 2.50 -2.10 -6.26
C ILE A 96 3.74 -2.96 -6.51
N LEU A 97 3.70 -4.25 -6.20
CA LEU A 97 4.82 -5.16 -6.43
C LEU A 97 5.11 -5.33 -7.93
N LYS A 98 4.06 -5.49 -8.75
CA LYS A 98 4.19 -5.52 -10.22
C LYS A 98 4.70 -4.20 -10.80
N ALA A 99 4.28 -3.06 -10.23
CA ALA A 99 4.77 -1.76 -10.68
C ALA A 99 6.28 -1.62 -10.43
N VAL A 100 6.77 -2.09 -9.28
CA VAL A 100 8.21 -2.11 -8.99
C VAL A 100 8.96 -3.02 -9.97
N GLU A 101 8.45 -4.22 -10.25
CA GLU A 101 9.09 -5.11 -11.23
C GLU A 101 9.13 -4.52 -12.64
N ALA A 102 8.04 -3.87 -13.07
CA ALA A 102 7.98 -3.23 -14.36
C ALA A 102 8.97 -2.06 -14.48
N ASP A 103 9.09 -1.24 -13.43
CA ASP A 103 10.05 -0.13 -13.38
C ASP A 103 11.50 -0.63 -13.24
N ALA A 104 11.69 -1.75 -12.53
CA ALA A 104 12.99 -2.39 -12.35
C ALA A 104 13.44 -3.20 -13.59
N ALA A 105 12.56 -3.49 -14.54
CA ALA A 105 12.94 -4.14 -15.80
C ALA A 105 13.92 -3.28 -16.63
N ASP A 106 13.85 -1.95 -16.47
CA ASP A 106 14.78 -0.97 -17.03
C ASP A 106 15.94 -0.64 -16.06
N ALA A 107 16.16 -1.50 -15.05
CA ALA A 107 17.22 -1.26 -14.08
C ALA A 107 18.60 -1.33 -14.71
N PRO A 108 19.57 -0.55 -14.20
CA PRO A 108 20.94 -0.54 -14.71
C PRO A 108 21.65 -1.90 -14.53
N GLU A 109 22.82 -2.06 -15.15
CA GLU A 109 23.59 -3.31 -15.17
C GLU A 109 23.88 -3.92 -13.79
N GLN A 110 24.04 -3.09 -12.75
CA GLN A 110 24.25 -3.54 -11.36
C GLN A 110 22.96 -3.89 -10.62
N GLY A 111 21.81 -3.77 -11.31
CA GLY A 111 20.52 -4.15 -10.79
C GLY A 111 19.93 -3.17 -9.78
N TYR A 112 19.02 -3.67 -8.97
CA TYR A 112 18.32 -2.89 -7.96
C TYR A 112 18.38 -3.57 -6.58
N CYS A 113 18.17 -2.77 -5.55
CA CYS A 113 17.98 -3.21 -4.18
C CYS A 113 16.64 -2.71 -3.65
N VAL A 114 16.05 -3.40 -2.68
CA VAL A 114 14.79 -3.00 -2.08
C VAL A 114 14.92 -2.82 -0.57
N LEU A 115 14.24 -1.80 -0.05
CA LEU A 115 13.92 -1.63 1.36
C LEU A 115 12.42 -1.88 1.49
N PRO A 116 12.00 -3.12 1.83
CA PRO A 116 10.57 -3.43 1.91
C PRO A 116 9.97 -2.97 3.22
N ILE A 117 8.82 -2.30 3.14
CA ILE A 117 7.93 -1.92 4.24
C ILE A 117 6.64 -2.73 4.09
N GLY A 118 6.28 -3.51 5.11
CA GLY A 118 5.14 -4.41 5.11
C GLY A 118 5.49 -5.86 4.79
N LYS A 119 4.83 -6.77 5.51
CA LYS A 119 5.09 -8.23 5.42
C LYS A 119 4.95 -8.77 4.00
N LYS A 120 3.98 -8.25 3.22
CA LYS A 120 3.76 -8.71 1.85
C LYS A 120 4.87 -8.29 0.90
N ALA A 121 5.53 -7.16 1.13
CA ALA A 121 6.72 -6.78 0.39
C ALA A 121 7.90 -7.69 0.73
N VAL A 122 8.16 -7.91 2.02
CA VAL A 122 9.25 -8.81 2.47
C VAL A 122 9.08 -10.21 1.87
N GLU A 123 7.92 -10.85 2.10
CA GLU A 123 7.60 -12.19 1.57
C GLU A 123 7.78 -12.30 0.05
N TYR A 124 7.43 -11.24 -0.67
CA TYR A 124 7.52 -11.22 -2.12
C TYR A 124 8.96 -11.16 -2.60
N PHE A 125 9.75 -10.19 -2.12
CA PHE A 125 11.12 -9.98 -2.57
C PHE A 125 12.07 -11.08 -2.08
N GLU A 126 11.86 -11.66 -0.90
CA GLU A 126 12.58 -12.86 -0.46
C GLU A 126 12.35 -14.05 -1.39
N ARG A 127 11.09 -14.29 -1.79
CA ARG A 127 10.73 -15.37 -2.71
C ARG A 127 11.35 -15.20 -4.11
N HIS A 128 11.54 -13.97 -4.55
CA HIS A 128 12.14 -13.65 -5.85
C HIS A 128 13.67 -13.48 -5.78
N ASN A 129 14.28 -13.75 -4.61
CA ASN A 129 15.72 -13.60 -4.38
C ASN A 129 16.25 -12.20 -4.74
N ALA A 130 15.44 -11.16 -4.54
CA ALA A 130 15.86 -9.79 -4.77
C ALA A 130 16.86 -9.34 -3.70
N SER A 131 17.74 -8.41 -4.03
CA SER A 131 18.64 -7.79 -3.07
C SER A 131 17.83 -6.94 -2.08
N ILE A 132 17.85 -7.29 -0.79
CA ILE A 132 17.14 -6.57 0.26
C ILE A 132 18.16 -5.84 1.14
N LEU A 133 17.94 -4.52 1.34
CA LEU A 133 18.82 -3.68 2.16
C LEU A 133 18.69 -4.03 3.65
N THR A 134 17.45 -4.12 4.13
CA THR A 134 17.11 -4.48 5.52
C THR A 134 15.66 -4.91 5.60
N THR A 135 15.34 -5.76 6.57
CA THR A 135 13.97 -6.17 6.94
C THR A 135 13.50 -5.58 8.26
N SER A 136 14.23 -4.60 8.81
CA SER A 136 13.91 -4.00 10.13
C SER A 136 12.55 -3.31 10.16
N PHE A 137 12.02 -2.89 9.01
CA PHE A 137 10.76 -2.17 8.86
C PHE A 137 9.67 -3.06 8.24
N ALA A 138 9.69 -4.37 8.52
CA ALA A 138 8.83 -5.36 7.89
C ALA A 138 7.33 -5.23 8.21
N VAL A 139 6.92 -4.49 9.24
CA VAL A 139 5.51 -4.35 9.65
C VAL A 139 5.03 -2.93 9.40
N ALA A 140 4.31 -2.72 8.30
CA ALA A 140 3.84 -1.39 7.89
C ALA A 140 2.89 -0.73 8.93
N GLY A 141 2.12 -1.54 9.66
CA GLY A 141 1.20 -1.05 10.69
C GLY A 141 1.87 -0.47 11.93
N ASP A 142 3.12 -0.81 12.18
CA ASP A 142 3.88 -0.42 13.38
C ASP A 142 4.87 0.73 13.10
N ILE A 143 5.06 1.13 11.84
CA ILE A 143 5.97 2.21 11.44
C ILE A 143 5.51 3.53 12.04
N SER A 144 6.39 4.12 12.84
CA SER A 144 6.23 5.45 13.42
C SER A 144 6.91 6.54 12.60
N VAL A 145 6.69 7.80 12.95
CA VAL A 145 7.43 8.93 12.38
C VAL A 145 8.94 8.78 12.66
N SER A 146 9.31 8.29 13.85
CA SER A 146 10.73 8.04 14.21
C SER A 146 11.39 7.03 13.28
N ASP A 147 10.68 5.95 12.92
CA ASP A 147 11.18 4.95 11.98
C ASP A 147 11.38 5.55 10.58
N CYS A 148 10.50 6.47 10.16
CA CYS A 148 10.69 7.18 8.90
C CYS A 148 11.97 8.03 8.89
N PHE A 149 12.33 8.65 10.01
CA PHE A 149 13.63 9.34 10.16
C PHE A 149 14.82 8.36 10.10
N GLU A 150 14.68 7.18 10.70
CA GLU A 150 15.73 6.14 10.62
C GLU A 150 15.90 5.63 9.20
N ILE A 151 14.81 5.34 8.49
CA ILE A 151 14.81 4.97 7.07
C ILE A 151 15.50 6.05 6.25
N SER A 152 15.10 7.30 6.42
CA SER A 152 15.64 8.42 5.69
C SER A 152 17.16 8.58 5.90
N ARG A 153 17.62 8.56 7.16
CA ARG A 153 19.05 8.66 7.49
C ARG A 153 19.85 7.52 6.87
N LEU A 154 19.37 6.29 7.00
CA LEU A 154 19.99 5.10 6.40
C LEU A 154 20.12 5.27 4.89
N VAL A 155 19.07 5.67 4.22
CA VAL A 155 19.00 5.81 2.77
C VAL A 155 19.88 6.96 2.28
N CYS A 156 19.86 8.12 2.96
CA CYS A 156 20.74 9.25 2.67
C CYS A 156 22.22 8.88 2.85
N GLN A 157 22.56 8.17 3.91
CA GLN A 157 23.93 7.71 4.15
C GLN A 157 24.43 6.80 3.02
N LYS A 158 23.60 5.85 2.57
CA LYS A 158 23.92 4.94 1.47
C LYS A 158 24.06 5.67 0.12
N PHE A 159 23.23 6.68 -0.11
CA PHE A 159 23.30 7.53 -1.29
C PHE A 159 24.61 8.36 -1.30
N LEU A 160 24.96 9.00 -0.19
CA LEU A 160 26.20 9.77 -0.07
C LEU A 160 27.45 8.88 -0.19
N ALA A 161 27.38 7.65 0.32
CA ALA A 161 28.48 6.68 0.17
C ALA A 161 28.63 6.14 -1.27
N GLY A 162 27.72 6.49 -2.19
CA GLY A 162 27.76 6.01 -3.58
C GLY A 162 27.37 4.55 -3.75
N GLU A 163 26.71 3.94 -2.75
CA GLU A 163 26.18 2.57 -2.88
C GLU A 163 24.95 2.51 -3.79
N PHE A 164 24.23 3.62 -3.90
CA PHE A 164 23.08 3.80 -4.79
C PHE A 164 23.16 5.18 -5.44
N ASP A 165 22.81 5.22 -6.73
CA ASP A 165 22.84 6.44 -7.53
C ASP A 165 21.44 7.06 -7.67
N GLU A 166 20.41 6.25 -7.49
CA GLU A 166 19.02 6.68 -7.56
C GLU A 166 18.20 5.98 -6.49
N ILE A 167 17.32 6.73 -5.84
CA ILE A 167 16.41 6.23 -4.82
C ILE A 167 14.99 6.58 -5.20
N ARG A 168 14.11 5.57 -5.19
CA ARG A 168 12.69 5.71 -5.52
C ARG A 168 11.82 5.16 -4.40
N ILE A 169 10.67 5.79 -4.18
CA ILE A 169 9.63 5.29 -3.27
C ILE A 169 8.50 4.72 -4.12
N ALA A 170 8.19 3.45 -3.89
CA ALA A 170 7.04 2.77 -4.48
C ALA A 170 5.93 2.66 -3.43
N PHE A 171 4.81 3.31 -3.70
CA PHE A 171 3.66 3.38 -2.80
C PHE A 171 2.35 3.40 -3.58
N THR A 172 1.23 3.25 -2.88
CA THR A 172 -0.09 3.34 -3.51
C THR A 172 -0.77 4.65 -3.14
N GLN A 173 -0.92 5.52 -4.13
CA GLN A 173 -1.61 6.79 -3.98
C GLN A 173 -3.11 6.60 -3.80
N PHE A 174 -3.69 7.27 -2.82
CA PHE A 174 -5.13 7.27 -2.58
C PHE A 174 -5.82 8.36 -3.41
N VAL A 175 -6.40 7.98 -4.54
CA VAL A 175 -7.17 8.90 -5.40
C VAL A 175 -8.62 8.99 -4.93
N SER A 176 -9.25 7.83 -4.71
CA SER A 176 -10.64 7.74 -4.22
C SER A 176 -10.89 6.38 -3.57
N MET A 177 -12.10 6.20 -3.03
CA MET A 177 -12.54 4.90 -2.48
C MET A 177 -12.50 3.76 -3.51
N LEU A 178 -12.72 4.07 -4.78
CA LEU A 178 -12.76 3.08 -5.87
C LEU A 178 -11.43 2.98 -6.62
N THR A 179 -10.59 4.02 -6.55
CA THR A 179 -9.37 4.11 -7.34
C THR A 179 -8.17 4.33 -6.42
N GLN A 180 -7.26 3.38 -6.43
CA GLN A 180 -5.95 3.44 -5.80
C GLN A 180 -4.91 3.12 -6.87
N THR A 181 -3.91 4.00 -7.02
CA THR A 181 -2.92 3.91 -8.09
C THR A 181 -1.55 3.60 -7.52
N ALA A 182 -0.94 2.52 -7.97
CA ALA A 182 0.46 2.24 -7.68
C ALA A 182 1.33 3.31 -8.36
N SER A 183 2.19 3.94 -7.59
CA SER A 183 3.03 5.06 -8.03
C SER A 183 4.47 4.84 -7.60
N ILE A 184 5.41 5.27 -8.44
CA ILE A 184 6.84 5.27 -8.15
C ILE A 184 7.34 6.69 -8.25
N LEU A 185 7.85 7.21 -7.14
CA LEU A 185 8.35 8.57 -7.01
C LEU A 185 9.87 8.55 -6.88
N PRO A 186 10.63 9.15 -7.82
CA PRO A 186 12.05 9.38 -7.62
C PRO A 186 12.23 10.44 -6.51
N VAL A 187 13.14 10.18 -5.55
CA VAL A 187 13.35 11.08 -4.39
C VAL A 187 14.78 11.55 -4.26
N LEU A 188 15.75 10.75 -4.68
CA LEU A 188 17.14 11.15 -4.82
C LEU A 188 17.72 10.63 -6.14
N PRO A 189 18.55 11.44 -6.84
CA PRO A 189 18.91 12.81 -6.50
C PRO A 189 17.69 13.72 -6.44
N PHE A 190 17.76 14.76 -5.56
CA PHE A 190 16.67 15.72 -5.44
C PHE A 190 16.59 16.59 -6.70
N ASP A 191 15.40 16.66 -7.30
CA ASP A 191 15.20 17.43 -8.53
C ASP A 191 14.71 18.84 -8.18
N ALA A 192 15.66 19.73 -7.96
CA ALA A 192 15.37 21.14 -7.79
C ALA A 192 15.49 21.88 -9.14
N PRO A 193 14.52 22.74 -9.47
CA PRO A 193 14.66 23.58 -10.64
C PRO A 193 15.82 24.56 -10.45
N ARG A 194 16.74 24.55 -11.38
CA ARG A 194 17.85 25.50 -11.40
C ARG A 194 17.39 26.78 -12.07
N PRO A 195 17.58 27.96 -11.45
CA PRO A 195 17.33 29.23 -12.10
C PRO A 195 18.27 29.37 -13.30
N LYS A 196 17.80 30.03 -14.35
CA LYS A 196 18.71 30.43 -15.43
C LYS A 196 19.61 31.56 -14.92
N PRO A 197 20.87 31.65 -15.37
CA PRO A 197 21.74 32.75 -15.00
C PRO A 197 21.06 34.11 -15.23
N GLY A 198 20.99 34.95 -14.22
CA GLY A 198 20.30 36.24 -14.24
C GLY A 198 18.79 36.17 -13.91
N GLN A 199 18.28 35.01 -13.52
CA GLN A 199 16.92 34.79 -12.99
C GLN A 199 16.91 34.26 -11.55
N GLU A 200 18.04 34.48 -10.84
CA GLU A 200 18.17 34.14 -9.44
C GLU A 200 17.13 34.94 -8.63
N ARG A 201 16.49 34.25 -7.68
CA ARG A 201 15.60 34.92 -6.73
C ARG A 201 16.44 35.48 -5.58
N GLU A 202 16.31 36.78 -5.29
CA GLU A 202 16.86 37.31 -4.06
C GLU A 202 16.21 36.58 -2.88
N SER A 203 16.98 35.70 -2.21
CA SER A 203 16.56 35.13 -0.98
C SER A 203 16.64 36.18 0.13
N LEU A 204 15.49 36.47 0.75
CA LEU A 204 15.43 37.34 1.93
C LEU A 204 15.87 36.61 3.21
N MET A 205 16.19 35.32 3.11
CA MET A 205 16.63 34.49 4.25
C MET A 205 18.14 34.37 4.28
N LEU A 206 18.70 34.60 5.47
CA LEU A 206 20.10 34.33 5.78
C LEU A 206 20.23 32.94 6.36
N TYR A 207 21.06 32.09 5.77
CA TYR A 207 21.31 30.74 6.23
C TYR A 207 22.62 30.63 6.99
N GLU A 208 22.60 30.04 8.19
CA GLU A 208 23.79 29.83 9.03
C GLU A 208 24.03 28.31 9.20
N PRO A 209 25.28 27.81 9.03
CA PRO A 209 26.49 28.54 8.65
C PRO A 209 26.55 29.00 7.19
N ASP A 210 25.91 28.25 6.28
CA ASP A 210 25.77 28.51 4.85
C ASP A 210 24.56 27.75 4.25
N SER A 211 24.18 28.12 3.04
CA SER A 211 22.99 27.51 2.36
C SER A 211 23.16 26.03 2.06
N THR A 212 24.38 25.56 1.77
CA THR A 212 24.64 24.14 1.47
C THR A 212 24.52 23.29 2.74
N ALA A 213 25.10 23.73 3.85
CA ALA A 213 24.98 23.00 5.13
C ALA A 213 23.53 22.89 5.59
N VAL A 214 22.75 23.97 5.44
CA VAL A 214 21.32 23.97 5.79
C VAL A 214 20.52 23.05 4.85
N PHE A 215 20.76 23.11 3.54
CA PHE A 215 20.12 22.24 2.57
C PHE A 215 20.41 20.77 2.86
N ASP A 216 21.67 20.40 3.07
CA ASP A 216 22.09 19.02 3.34
C ASP A 216 21.51 18.50 4.67
N ALA A 217 21.31 19.36 5.66
CA ALA A 217 20.64 19.01 6.91
C ALA A 217 19.14 18.82 6.76
N ILE A 218 18.47 19.54 5.85
CA ILE A 218 17.03 19.47 5.64
C ILE A 218 16.64 18.24 4.77
N ILE A 219 17.49 17.81 3.84
CA ILE A 219 17.16 16.69 2.93
C ILE A 219 16.72 15.41 3.69
N PRO A 220 17.42 14.92 4.72
CA PRO A 220 16.96 13.73 5.46
C PRO A 220 15.61 13.95 6.15
N GLU A 221 15.35 15.16 6.66
CA GLU A 221 14.10 15.52 7.33
C GLU A 221 12.93 15.53 6.31
N TYR A 222 13.17 16.14 5.15
CA TYR A 222 12.23 16.14 4.02
C TYR A 222 11.95 14.71 3.54
N LEU A 223 12.99 13.91 3.33
CA LEU A 223 12.83 12.52 2.88
C LEU A 223 12.03 11.68 3.89
N ALA A 224 12.27 11.87 5.20
CA ALA A 224 11.46 11.23 6.25
C ALA A 224 9.98 11.57 6.09
N GLY A 225 9.69 12.81 5.75
CA GLY A 225 8.35 13.27 5.47
C GLY A 225 7.71 12.65 4.24
N VAL A 226 8.47 12.54 3.17
CA VAL A 226 7.99 11.88 1.94
C VAL A 226 7.69 10.40 2.21
N VAL A 227 8.56 9.68 2.95
CA VAL A 227 8.34 8.29 3.36
C VAL A 227 7.08 8.18 4.22
N TYR A 228 6.90 9.08 5.21
CA TYR A 228 5.73 9.08 6.08
C TYR A 228 4.44 9.39 5.31
N GLY A 229 4.45 10.38 4.42
CA GLY A 229 3.31 10.69 3.54
C GLY A 229 2.93 9.51 2.66
N ALA A 230 3.91 8.90 1.99
CA ALA A 230 3.72 7.70 1.16
C ALA A 230 3.17 6.52 1.98
N LEU A 231 3.64 6.33 3.22
CA LEU A 231 3.12 5.31 4.14
C LEU A 231 1.65 5.57 4.49
N CYS A 232 1.31 6.80 4.85
CA CYS A 232 -0.07 7.17 5.20
C CYS A 232 -1.02 7.01 4.01
N GLU A 233 -0.61 7.42 2.80
CA GLU A 233 -1.38 7.20 1.57
C GLU A 233 -1.54 5.72 1.23
N SER A 234 -0.48 4.94 1.40
CA SER A 234 -0.52 3.48 1.20
C SER A 234 -1.48 2.80 2.18
N VAL A 235 -1.46 3.19 3.46
CA VAL A 235 -2.38 2.68 4.47
C VAL A 235 -3.83 3.07 4.13
N ALA A 236 -4.07 4.31 3.71
CA ALA A 236 -5.39 4.76 3.28
C ALA A 236 -5.89 3.96 2.07
N SER A 237 -5.02 3.73 1.09
CA SER A 237 -5.30 2.93 -0.12
C SER A 237 -5.60 1.48 0.22
N GLU A 238 -4.80 0.87 1.10
CA GLU A 238 -5.02 -0.50 1.59
C GLU A 238 -6.39 -0.64 2.27
N GLN A 239 -6.74 0.28 3.16
CA GLN A 239 -8.03 0.24 3.85
C GLN A 239 -9.19 0.55 2.91
N GLY A 240 -9.03 1.43 1.93
CA GLY A 240 -10.00 1.70 0.87
C GLY A 240 -10.27 0.45 0.02
N ALA A 241 -9.22 -0.18 -0.48
CA ALA A 241 -9.32 -1.42 -1.26
C ALA A 241 -9.92 -2.58 -0.44
N ARG A 242 -9.54 -2.70 0.83
CA ARG A 242 -10.11 -3.71 1.74
C ARG A 242 -11.59 -3.48 1.98
N ARG A 243 -12.02 -2.25 2.25
CA ARG A 243 -13.43 -1.91 2.42
C ARG A 243 -14.25 -2.30 1.20
N THR A 244 -13.81 -1.91 0.00
CA THR A 244 -14.50 -2.25 -1.26
C THR A 244 -14.57 -3.76 -1.49
N SER A 245 -13.47 -4.48 -1.22
CA SER A 245 -13.43 -5.94 -1.34
C SER A 245 -14.34 -6.64 -0.34
N MET A 246 -14.43 -6.15 0.89
CA MET A 246 -15.30 -6.72 1.92
C MET A 246 -16.78 -6.41 1.66
N ASP A 247 -17.13 -5.22 1.16
CA ASP A 247 -18.50 -4.90 0.71
C ASP A 247 -18.95 -5.84 -0.41
N ALA A 248 -18.11 -6.05 -1.43
CA ALA A 248 -18.40 -6.99 -2.49
C ALA A 248 -18.55 -8.45 -1.99
N ALA A 249 -17.66 -8.87 -1.09
CA ALA A 249 -17.73 -10.20 -0.48
C ALA A 249 -19.02 -10.39 0.35
N THR A 250 -19.46 -9.37 1.07
CA THR A 250 -20.71 -9.37 1.86
C THR A 250 -21.92 -9.50 0.95
N LYS A 251 -21.99 -8.76 -0.16
CA LYS A 251 -23.07 -8.84 -1.16
C LYS A 251 -23.11 -10.23 -1.80
N ASN A 252 -21.97 -10.75 -2.26
CA ASN A 252 -21.88 -12.07 -2.85
C ASN A 252 -22.31 -13.18 -1.88
N ALA A 253 -21.99 -13.03 -0.59
CA ALA A 253 -22.43 -13.96 0.44
C ALA A 253 -23.95 -13.93 0.62
N GLY A 254 -24.59 -12.74 0.57
CA GLY A 254 -26.04 -12.59 0.60
C GLY A 254 -26.72 -13.31 -0.56
N GLU A 255 -26.28 -13.08 -1.79
CA GLU A 255 -26.77 -13.74 -2.98
C GLU A 255 -26.61 -15.28 -2.89
N MET A 256 -25.49 -15.75 -2.37
CA MET A 256 -25.25 -17.18 -2.17
C MET A 256 -26.22 -17.78 -1.15
N ILE A 257 -26.57 -17.07 -0.07
CA ILE A 257 -27.54 -17.49 0.93
C ILE A 257 -28.93 -17.62 0.29
N GLU A 258 -29.35 -16.66 -0.52
CA GLU A 258 -30.62 -16.70 -1.23
C GLU A 258 -30.68 -17.92 -2.15
N HIS A 259 -29.66 -18.17 -2.95
CA HIS A 259 -29.57 -19.36 -3.79
C HIS A 259 -29.64 -20.68 -3.00
N LEU A 260 -28.87 -20.76 -1.91
CA LEU A 260 -28.88 -21.96 -1.07
C LEU A 260 -30.26 -22.21 -0.41
N ASN A 261 -30.96 -21.14 -0.01
CA ASN A 261 -32.32 -21.25 0.51
C ASN A 261 -33.32 -21.80 -0.53
N LEU A 262 -33.18 -21.34 -1.78
CA LEU A 262 -34.01 -21.94 -2.87
C LEU A 262 -33.73 -23.42 -3.07
N TYR A 263 -32.44 -23.82 -3.07
CA TYR A 263 -32.08 -25.24 -3.16
C TYR A 263 -32.56 -26.05 -1.95
N TYR A 264 -32.44 -25.51 -0.76
CA TYR A 264 -32.96 -26.15 0.46
C TYR A 264 -34.47 -26.39 0.40
N ASN A 265 -35.23 -25.36 -0.02
CA ASN A 265 -36.70 -25.49 -0.13
C ASN A 265 -37.09 -26.49 -1.18
N ARG A 266 -36.43 -26.54 -2.34
CA ARG A 266 -36.68 -27.56 -3.39
C ARG A 266 -36.36 -28.97 -2.88
N ALA A 267 -35.23 -29.16 -2.23
CA ALA A 267 -34.83 -30.44 -1.65
C ALA A 267 -35.80 -30.90 -0.57
N ARG A 268 -36.29 -29.97 0.26
CA ARG A 268 -37.27 -30.24 1.30
C ARG A 268 -38.60 -30.70 0.68
N GLN A 269 -39.12 -29.99 -0.35
CA GLN A 269 -40.34 -30.36 -1.03
C GLN A 269 -40.23 -31.74 -1.69
N ALA A 270 -39.10 -32.01 -2.36
CA ALA A 270 -38.86 -33.32 -2.98
C ALA A 270 -38.82 -34.46 -1.93
N ALA A 271 -38.19 -34.22 -0.78
CA ALA A 271 -38.12 -35.19 0.31
C ALA A 271 -39.53 -35.49 0.89
N ILE A 272 -40.33 -34.43 1.14
CA ILE A 272 -41.70 -34.58 1.64
C ILE A 272 -42.58 -35.35 0.61
N THR A 273 -42.46 -34.99 -0.66
CA THR A 273 -43.22 -35.67 -1.73
C THR A 273 -42.85 -37.17 -1.81
N GLN A 274 -41.54 -37.46 -1.71
CA GLN A 274 -41.08 -38.86 -1.70
C GLN A 274 -41.59 -39.63 -0.49
N GLU A 275 -41.53 -39.04 0.71
CA GLU A 275 -42.02 -39.66 1.95
C GLU A 275 -43.53 -39.96 1.88
N ILE A 276 -44.32 -38.99 1.36
CA ILE A 276 -45.76 -39.20 1.13
C ILE A 276 -45.99 -40.32 0.13
N THR A 277 -45.23 -40.35 -0.99
CA THR A 277 -45.37 -41.40 -2.01
C THR A 277 -45.01 -42.77 -1.45
N GLU A 278 -43.96 -42.87 -0.65
CA GLU A 278 -43.57 -44.14 0.00
C GLU A 278 -44.64 -44.65 1.00
N ILE A 279 -45.24 -43.71 1.77
CA ILE A 279 -46.32 -44.06 2.69
C ILE A 279 -47.58 -44.57 1.95
N VAL A 280 -47.97 -43.85 0.88
CA VAL A 280 -49.15 -44.25 0.06
C VAL A 280 -48.91 -45.60 -0.63
N ALA A 281 -47.72 -45.78 -1.24
CA ALA A 281 -47.37 -47.06 -1.89
C ALA A 281 -47.32 -48.24 -0.90
N GLY A 282 -46.87 -47.98 0.35
CA GLY A 282 -46.89 -48.98 1.42
C GLY A 282 -48.29 -49.35 1.86
N ALA A 283 -49.21 -48.37 1.96
CA ALA A 283 -50.59 -48.61 2.32
C ALA A 283 -51.36 -49.40 1.23
N ASP A 284 -51.11 -49.10 -0.07
CA ASP A 284 -51.66 -49.81 -1.18
C ASP A 284 -51.17 -51.30 -1.33
N ALA A 285 -49.93 -51.53 -0.79
CA ALA A 285 -49.35 -52.89 -0.81
C ALA A 285 -49.87 -53.80 0.33
N GLU A 286 -50.52 -53.26 1.36
CA GLU A 286 -51.12 -53.98 2.50
C GLU A 286 -52.66 -54.24 2.30
N SER A 287 -53.26 -53.61 1.30
CA SER A 287 -54.68 -53.78 0.95
C SER A 287 -54.85 -54.76 -0.20
#